data_531820f287381e534ba68eb473504720
#
_entry.id   531820f287381e534ba68eb473504720
#
_cell.length_a   1.000
_cell.length_b   1.000
_cell.length_c   1.000
_cell.angle_alpha   90.00
_cell.angle_beta   90.00
_cell.angle_gamma   90.00
#
_symmetry.space_group_name_H-M   'P 1'
#
loop_
_entity.id
_entity.type
_entity.pdbx_description
1 polymer ?
#
loop_
_entity_poly.entity_id
_entity_poly.type
_entity_poly.pdbx_seq_one_letter_code
_entity_poly.pdbx_strand_id
1 'polypeptide(L)'
;MIKKLLVKIIQLWQRKTPVCRRLVLFESRGDLADNSYPLYEYLVSINAPYKYVWVVEDASKYKNSRKVKYVSQGKTSFAAIWYFAKAKYCFYTHNYCGIDGKKGQKRIYLTHGFSYKDTKGLFFSPDFHTDIVCLSENHKRLEEYINPGSAQKVRILGYPRTDVLVGGNYNLPQEFSAEISNYSKLFVWLPTYRSHKGVAHADCGQDRYDLLSPESLQIINAALAASNSVMVVKFHPAQQLSKINVQRLSNVLVFGDGEFTAAGLRLYDLLAKSDALITDFSSVFADYLLCDKPIAFDISDIDVKSDGLRGFVVDDPLQYMPGAHISNAAELADFISAVAAGKDDYAAARAEQRKALHKYTDGNSTRRILSCFGLID
;
A
#
# COMPACT_ATOMS: atom_id res chain seq x y z
N MET A 1 -10.68 -15.05 -30.60
CA MET A 1 -12.12 -15.13 -30.81
C MET A 1 -12.85 -15.81 -29.65
N ILE A 2 -12.48 -17.02 -29.24
CA ILE A 2 -13.11 -17.81 -28.16
C ILE A 2 -13.15 -17.05 -26.81
N LYS A 3 -12.06 -16.40 -26.38
CA LYS A 3 -12.01 -15.61 -25.12
C LYS A 3 -13.04 -14.46 -25.10
N LYS A 4 -13.23 -13.75 -26.21
CA LYS A 4 -14.22 -12.65 -26.30
C LYS A 4 -15.65 -13.18 -26.22
N LEU A 5 -15.93 -14.35 -26.81
CA LEU A 5 -17.24 -15.00 -26.74
C LEU A 5 -17.55 -15.46 -25.31
N LEU A 6 -16.58 -16.09 -24.64
CA LEU A 6 -16.72 -16.54 -23.25
C LEU A 6 -17.01 -15.36 -22.30
N VAL A 7 -16.29 -14.25 -22.44
CA VAL A 7 -16.55 -13.03 -21.65
C VAL A 7 -17.98 -12.52 -21.89
N LYS A 8 -18.46 -12.48 -23.12
CA LYS A 8 -19.85 -12.08 -23.43
C LYS A 8 -20.89 -13.01 -22.79
N ILE A 9 -20.66 -14.31 -22.81
CA ILE A 9 -21.54 -15.29 -22.16
C ILE A 9 -21.58 -15.07 -20.66
N ILE A 10 -20.42 -14.86 -20.03
CA ILE A 10 -20.31 -14.57 -18.60
C ILE A 10 -21.04 -13.26 -18.26
N GLN A 11 -20.89 -12.21 -19.08
CA GLN A 11 -21.57 -10.93 -18.88
C GLN A 11 -23.10 -11.04 -19.00
N LEU A 12 -23.60 -11.81 -19.97
CA LEU A 12 -25.04 -12.07 -20.13
C LEU A 12 -25.61 -12.82 -18.92
N TRP A 13 -24.92 -13.86 -18.47
CA TRP A 13 -25.29 -14.61 -17.28
C TRP A 13 -25.24 -13.74 -16.02
N GLN A 14 -24.18 -12.94 -15.85
CA GLN A 14 -24.03 -12.03 -14.73
C GLN A 14 -25.19 -11.03 -14.63
N ARG A 15 -25.68 -10.49 -15.77
CA ARG A 15 -26.82 -9.56 -15.78
C ARG A 15 -28.09 -10.18 -15.21
N LYS A 16 -28.30 -11.48 -15.40
CA LYS A 16 -29.46 -12.24 -14.88
C LYS A 16 -29.31 -12.67 -13.41
N THR A 17 -28.10 -12.68 -12.87
CA THR A 17 -27.85 -13.12 -11.49
C THR A 17 -28.32 -12.03 -10.51
N PRO A 18 -29.19 -12.32 -9.51
CA PRO A 18 -29.63 -11.30 -8.55
C PRO A 18 -28.49 -10.82 -7.64
N VAL A 19 -28.50 -9.53 -7.28
CA VAL A 19 -27.56 -8.95 -6.33
C VAL A 19 -27.97 -9.30 -4.91
N CYS A 20 -27.06 -9.88 -4.12
CA CYS A 20 -27.26 -10.21 -2.73
C CYS A 20 -26.88 -9.01 -1.85
N ARG A 21 -27.89 -8.35 -1.24
CA ARG A 21 -27.70 -7.12 -0.45
C ARG A 21 -26.78 -7.27 0.77
N ARG A 22 -26.65 -8.49 1.32
CA ARG A 22 -25.83 -8.80 2.49
C ARG A 22 -24.49 -9.48 2.14
N LEU A 23 -24.06 -9.40 0.89
CA LEU A 23 -22.79 -9.97 0.45
C LEU A 23 -21.79 -8.84 0.16
N VAL A 24 -20.68 -8.88 0.86
CA VAL A 24 -19.53 -7.98 0.69
C VAL A 24 -18.36 -8.80 0.17
N LEU A 25 -17.75 -8.34 -0.89
CA LEU A 25 -16.57 -8.95 -1.50
C LEU A 25 -15.39 -8.01 -1.28
N PHE A 26 -14.27 -8.59 -0.84
CA PHE A 26 -13.00 -7.93 -0.65
C PHE A 26 -11.92 -8.52 -1.55
N GLU A 27 -11.02 -7.67 -1.99
CA GLU A 27 -9.79 -8.03 -2.67
C GLU A 27 -8.69 -7.05 -2.26
N SER A 28 -7.48 -7.56 -2.11
CA SER A 28 -6.28 -6.76 -1.93
C SER A 28 -5.07 -7.49 -2.52
N ARG A 29 -4.04 -6.74 -2.87
CA ARG A 29 -2.74 -7.32 -3.15
C ARG A 29 -2.11 -7.76 -1.83
N GLY A 30 -1.59 -9.00 -1.81
CA GLY A 30 -0.99 -9.58 -0.61
C GLY A 30 -2.02 -10.12 0.38
N ASP A 31 -3.11 -10.67 -0.10
CA ASP A 31 -4.20 -11.31 0.66
C ASP A 31 -4.48 -10.74 2.06
N LEU A 32 -5.71 -10.41 2.38
CA LEU A 32 -6.12 -9.88 3.70
C LEU A 32 -5.22 -8.72 4.18
N ALA A 33 -4.96 -7.76 3.28
CA ALA A 33 -4.06 -6.65 3.52
C ALA A 33 -4.62 -5.33 2.95
N ASP A 34 -3.77 -4.29 2.92
CA ASP A 34 -4.05 -3.00 2.30
C ASP A 34 -5.36 -2.36 2.79
N ASN A 35 -5.97 -1.49 2.00
CA ASN A 35 -7.18 -0.74 2.33
C ASN A 35 -8.42 -1.61 2.55
N SER A 36 -8.47 -2.82 1.99
CA SER A 36 -9.62 -3.71 2.12
C SER A 36 -9.70 -4.38 3.49
N TYR A 37 -8.56 -4.66 4.12
CA TYR A 37 -8.51 -5.44 5.35
C TYR A 37 -9.10 -4.71 6.57
N PRO A 38 -8.80 -3.43 6.85
CA PRO A 38 -9.39 -2.72 7.98
C PRO A 38 -10.92 -2.59 7.89
N LEU A 39 -11.47 -2.46 6.67
CA LEU A 39 -12.92 -2.45 6.47
C LEU A 39 -13.54 -3.79 6.89
N TYR A 40 -12.91 -4.90 6.49
CA TYR A 40 -13.35 -6.24 6.86
C TYR A 40 -13.22 -6.48 8.38
N GLU A 41 -12.05 -6.17 8.98
CA GLU A 41 -11.84 -6.31 10.43
C GLU A 41 -12.91 -5.55 11.22
N TYR A 42 -13.17 -4.30 10.84
CA TYR A 42 -14.17 -3.48 11.52
C TYR A 42 -15.57 -4.10 11.42
N LEU A 43 -16.01 -4.53 10.24
CA LEU A 43 -17.32 -5.17 10.07
C LEU A 43 -17.45 -6.47 10.86
N VAL A 44 -16.36 -7.23 10.99
CA VAL A 44 -16.33 -8.44 11.81
C VAL A 44 -16.38 -8.11 13.30
N SER A 45 -15.62 -7.12 13.75
CA SER A 45 -15.55 -6.72 15.17
C SER A 45 -16.91 -6.27 15.73
N ILE A 46 -17.69 -5.56 14.93
CA ILE A 46 -19.05 -5.12 15.30
C ILE A 46 -20.13 -6.17 15.01
N ASN A 47 -19.74 -7.39 14.60
CA ASN A 47 -20.64 -8.47 14.21
C ASN A 47 -21.69 -8.05 13.17
N ALA A 48 -21.31 -7.24 12.18
CA ALA A 48 -22.20 -6.72 11.15
C ALA A 48 -22.95 -7.84 10.40
N PRO A 49 -24.22 -7.62 9.97
CA PRO A 49 -25.10 -8.67 9.44
C PRO A 49 -24.80 -9.03 7.97
N TYR A 50 -23.52 -9.15 7.63
CA TYR A 50 -23.04 -9.46 6.27
C TYR A 50 -22.40 -10.84 6.19
N LYS A 51 -22.34 -11.36 4.96
CA LYS A 51 -21.45 -12.46 4.54
C LYS A 51 -20.31 -11.86 3.74
N TYR A 52 -19.12 -12.41 3.94
CA TYR A 52 -17.90 -11.90 3.35
C TYR A 52 -17.31 -12.90 2.38
N VAL A 53 -16.75 -12.40 1.29
CA VAL A 53 -15.94 -13.18 0.34
C VAL A 53 -14.63 -12.45 0.15
N TRP A 54 -13.54 -13.16 0.39
CA TRP A 54 -12.19 -12.71 0.05
C TRP A 54 -11.75 -13.37 -1.25
N VAL A 55 -11.33 -12.57 -2.20
CA VAL A 55 -10.59 -13.03 -3.37
C VAL A 55 -9.11 -12.97 -3.02
N VAL A 56 -8.48 -14.14 -3.00
CA VAL A 56 -7.10 -14.35 -2.54
C VAL A 56 -6.28 -15.05 -3.62
N GLU A 57 -4.96 -15.02 -3.51
CA GLU A 57 -4.08 -15.70 -4.48
C GLU A 57 -4.33 -17.21 -4.49
N ASP A 58 -4.36 -17.82 -3.31
CA ASP A 58 -4.60 -19.25 -3.14
C ASP A 58 -5.56 -19.51 -1.99
N ALA A 59 -6.81 -19.84 -2.33
CA ALA A 59 -7.86 -20.11 -1.34
C ALA A 59 -7.61 -21.36 -0.49
N SER A 60 -6.72 -22.27 -0.90
CA SER A 60 -6.40 -23.46 -0.13
C SER A 60 -5.67 -23.15 1.20
N LYS A 61 -5.05 -21.99 1.29
CA LYS A 61 -4.37 -21.49 2.49
C LYS A 61 -5.33 -21.02 3.59
N TYR A 62 -6.63 -20.90 3.28
CA TYR A 62 -7.60 -20.27 4.18
C TYR A 62 -8.78 -21.20 4.49
N LYS A 63 -9.23 -21.16 5.74
CA LYS A 63 -10.36 -21.97 6.21
C LYS A 63 -11.69 -21.21 6.02
N ASN A 64 -12.57 -21.75 5.20
CA ASN A 64 -13.91 -21.22 5.04
C ASN A 64 -14.75 -21.36 6.32
N SER A 65 -15.62 -20.39 6.57
CA SER A 65 -16.59 -20.41 7.66
C SER A 65 -18.03 -20.15 7.14
N ARG A 66 -19.00 -20.16 8.05
CA ARG A 66 -20.40 -19.80 7.70
C ARG A 66 -20.51 -18.34 7.24
N LYS A 67 -19.68 -17.42 7.76
CA LYS A 67 -19.72 -15.99 7.44
C LYS A 67 -18.70 -15.58 6.38
N VAL A 68 -17.56 -16.28 6.27
CA VAL A 68 -16.45 -15.90 5.40
C VAL A 68 -16.11 -17.02 4.44
N LYS A 69 -16.00 -16.69 3.16
CA LYS A 69 -15.54 -17.57 2.08
C LYS A 69 -14.28 -16.99 1.44
N TYR A 70 -13.35 -17.88 1.10
CA TYR A 70 -12.13 -17.54 0.35
C TYR A 70 -12.22 -18.19 -1.04
N VAL A 71 -11.90 -17.45 -2.07
CA VAL A 71 -11.89 -17.90 -3.46
C VAL A 71 -10.62 -17.46 -4.14
N SER A 72 -9.97 -18.34 -4.87
CA SER A 72 -8.75 -18.01 -5.59
C SER A 72 -9.01 -16.99 -6.70
N GLN A 73 -8.11 -16.03 -6.84
CA GLN A 73 -8.13 -15.03 -7.90
C GLN A 73 -7.85 -15.67 -9.28
N GLY A 74 -8.15 -14.93 -10.32
CA GLY A 74 -7.82 -15.28 -11.70
C GLY A 74 -8.95 -15.02 -12.67
N LYS A 75 -8.61 -14.65 -13.91
CA LYS A 75 -9.58 -14.35 -14.98
C LYS A 75 -10.47 -15.55 -15.36
N THR A 76 -10.11 -16.74 -14.92
CA THR A 76 -10.83 -18.00 -15.16
C THR A 76 -11.43 -18.59 -13.89
N SER A 77 -11.32 -17.92 -12.75
CA SER A 77 -11.91 -18.39 -11.50
C SER A 77 -13.43 -18.21 -11.51
N PHE A 78 -14.15 -19.28 -11.80
CA PHE A 78 -15.62 -19.26 -11.76
C PHE A 78 -16.18 -18.84 -10.42
N ALA A 79 -15.54 -19.24 -9.31
CA ALA A 79 -15.96 -18.88 -7.96
C ALA A 79 -15.82 -17.37 -7.74
N ALA A 80 -14.68 -16.76 -8.10
CA ALA A 80 -14.49 -15.31 -7.97
C ALA A 80 -15.50 -14.54 -8.83
N ILE A 81 -15.70 -14.95 -10.09
CA ILE A 81 -16.69 -14.36 -11.01
C ILE A 81 -18.12 -14.49 -10.45
N TRP A 82 -18.46 -15.67 -9.91
CA TRP A 82 -19.77 -15.92 -9.31
C TRP A 82 -20.05 -14.99 -8.13
N TYR A 83 -19.12 -14.89 -7.19
CA TYR A 83 -19.29 -14.02 -6.03
C TYR A 83 -19.26 -12.55 -6.40
N PHE A 84 -18.41 -12.14 -7.35
CA PHE A 84 -18.41 -10.79 -7.87
C PHE A 84 -19.78 -10.43 -8.50
N ALA A 85 -20.36 -11.34 -9.30
CA ALA A 85 -21.67 -11.13 -9.89
C ALA A 85 -22.79 -10.98 -8.86
N LYS A 86 -22.67 -11.58 -7.67
CA LYS A 86 -23.69 -11.56 -6.61
C LYS A 86 -23.49 -10.48 -5.55
N ALA A 87 -22.26 -10.04 -5.32
CA ALA A 87 -21.97 -9.10 -4.24
C ALA A 87 -22.62 -7.73 -4.48
N LYS A 88 -23.23 -7.19 -3.42
CA LYS A 88 -23.73 -5.80 -3.41
C LYS A 88 -22.59 -4.81 -3.33
N TYR A 89 -21.60 -5.10 -2.51
CA TYR A 89 -20.42 -4.26 -2.27
C TYR A 89 -19.17 -5.03 -2.67
N CYS A 90 -18.33 -4.43 -3.50
CA CYS A 90 -17.02 -4.94 -3.89
C CYS A 90 -16.00 -3.88 -3.53
N PHE A 91 -15.19 -4.13 -2.51
CA PHE A 91 -14.05 -3.32 -2.12
C PHE A 91 -12.77 -3.96 -2.61
N TYR A 92 -11.97 -3.22 -3.35
CA TYR A 92 -10.75 -3.78 -3.95
C TYR A 92 -9.68 -2.71 -4.19
N THR A 93 -8.43 -3.15 -4.19
CA THR A 93 -7.26 -2.33 -4.48
C THR A 93 -6.69 -2.63 -5.87
N HIS A 94 -7.03 -3.79 -6.45
CA HIS A 94 -6.63 -4.22 -7.79
C HIS A 94 -7.82 -4.83 -8.55
N ASN A 95 -7.75 -4.88 -9.88
CA ASN A 95 -8.79 -5.53 -10.67
C ASN A 95 -8.42 -7.00 -10.95
N TYR A 96 -9.13 -7.90 -10.35
CA TYR A 96 -8.88 -9.34 -10.46
C TYR A 96 -9.86 -10.11 -11.36
N CYS A 97 -11.06 -9.58 -11.63
CA CYS A 97 -12.11 -10.32 -12.36
C CYS A 97 -12.10 -10.09 -13.85
N GLY A 98 -11.67 -8.93 -14.33
CA GLY A 98 -11.66 -8.57 -15.75
C GLY A 98 -13.05 -8.57 -16.42
N ILE A 99 -14.13 -8.50 -15.64
CA ILE A 99 -15.52 -8.43 -16.10
C ILE A 99 -16.18 -7.16 -15.56
N ASP A 100 -17.08 -6.58 -16.35
CA ASP A 100 -17.83 -5.40 -15.97
C ASP A 100 -18.78 -5.72 -14.82
N GLY A 101 -19.04 -4.73 -13.99
CA GLY A 101 -20.10 -4.84 -13.00
C GLY A 101 -21.49 -4.63 -13.61
N LYS A 102 -22.50 -4.64 -12.76
CA LYS A 102 -23.89 -4.44 -13.18
C LYS A 102 -24.64 -3.44 -12.30
N LYS A 103 -25.79 -2.98 -12.80
CA LYS A 103 -26.68 -2.09 -12.06
C LYS A 103 -27.02 -2.69 -10.68
N GLY A 104 -26.96 -1.86 -9.66
CA GLY A 104 -27.27 -2.24 -8.28
C GLY A 104 -26.07 -2.70 -7.44
N GLN A 105 -24.90 -2.91 -8.04
CA GLN A 105 -23.64 -3.14 -7.30
C GLN A 105 -22.96 -1.80 -6.95
N LYS A 106 -22.20 -1.81 -5.88
CA LYS A 106 -21.21 -0.80 -5.51
C LYS A 106 -19.82 -1.41 -5.70
N ARG A 107 -19.06 -0.88 -6.63
CA ARG A 107 -17.70 -1.30 -7.00
C ARG A 107 -16.76 -0.20 -6.60
N ILE A 108 -16.22 -0.31 -5.40
CA ILE A 108 -15.47 0.72 -4.73
C ILE A 108 -13.98 0.40 -4.88
N TYR A 109 -13.31 1.18 -5.71
CA TYR A 109 -11.86 1.12 -5.85
C TYR A 109 -11.23 1.94 -4.72
N LEU A 110 -10.49 1.25 -3.86
CA LEU A 110 -9.87 1.86 -2.69
C LEU A 110 -8.52 2.48 -3.01
N THR A 111 -8.07 2.38 -4.27
CA THR A 111 -6.71 2.68 -4.72
C THR A 111 -5.66 1.92 -3.89
N HIS A 112 -4.40 2.02 -4.19
CA HIS A 112 -3.34 1.39 -3.40
C HIS A 112 -2.20 2.35 -3.03
N GLY A 113 -2.44 3.64 -3.18
CA GLY A 113 -1.53 4.69 -2.75
C GLY A 113 -1.56 5.92 -3.64
N PHE A 114 -1.20 7.05 -3.06
CA PHE A 114 -0.93 8.29 -3.79
C PHE A 114 0.53 8.30 -4.24
N SER A 115 0.82 8.64 -5.49
CA SER A 115 2.18 8.78 -5.98
C SER A 115 2.25 9.85 -7.05
N TYR A 116 3.35 10.57 -7.11
CA TYR A 116 3.65 11.49 -8.21
C TYR A 116 4.18 10.79 -9.47
N LYS A 117 4.35 9.47 -9.47
CA LYS A 117 4.73 8.69 -10.66
C LYS A 117 3.62 8.76 -11.71
N ASP A 118 4.00 8.97 -12.99
CA ASP A 118 3.02 8.94 -14.07
C ASP A 118 2.58 7.51 -14.36
N THR A 119 1.32 7.24 -14.13
CA THR A 119 0.68 5.95 -14.34
C THR A 119 -0.41 6.01 -15.40
N LYS A 120 -0.44 7.07 -16.20
CA LYS A 120 -1.43 7.27 -17.26
C LYS A 120 -1.45 6.09 -18.24
N GLY A 121 -2.64 5.56 -18.48
CA GLY A 121 -2.84 4.43 -19.40
C GLY A 121 -2.50 3.04 -18.83
N LEU A 122 -2.01 2.94 -17.58
CA LEU A 122 -1.71 1.66 -16.94
C LEU A 122 -2.88 1.05 -16.18
N PHE A 123 -3.88 1.86 -15.84
CA PHE A 123 -5.00 1.46 -15.02
C PHE A 123 -6.33 1.41 -15.79
N PHE A 124 -7.34 0.99 -15.09
CA PHE A 124 -8.63 0.55 -15.63
C PHE A 124 -9.44 1.65 -16.26
N SER A 125 -10.31 1.24 -17.20
CA SER A 125 -11.40 2.09 -17.63
C SER A 125 -12.18 2.60 -16.41
N PRO A 126 -12.42 3.93 -16.31
CA PRO A 126 -13.22 4.52 -15.22
C PRO A 126 -14.60 3.86 -15.07
N ASP A 127 -15.15 3.29 -16.15
CA ASP A 127 -16.46 2.65 -16.16
C ASP A 127 -16.53 1.37 -15.35
N PHE A 128 -15.39 0.77 -15.04
CA PHE A 128 -15.33 -0.39 -14.16
C PHE A 128 -15.74 -0.05 -12.72
N HIS A 129 -15.40 1.14 -12.23
CA HIS A 129 -15.68 1.56 -10.86
C HIS A 129 -17.01 2.32 -10.77
N THR A 130 -17.75 2.15 -9.68
CA THR A 130 -18.85 3.04 -9.31
C THR A 130 -18.37 4.22 -8.47
N ASP A 131 -17.38 3.96 -7.63
CA ASP A 131 -16.79 4.92 -6.72
C ASP A 131 -15.28 4.67 -6.60
N ILE A 132 -14.48 5.72 -6.42
CA ILE A 132 -13.03 5.71 -6.25
C ILE A 132 -12.71 6.47 -4.97
N VAL A 133 -11.97 5.86 -4.06
CA VAL A 133 -11.60 6.47 -2.77
C VAL A 133 -10.28 7.19 -2.91
N CYS A 134 -10.26 8.48 -2.54
CA CYS A 134 -9.09 9.34 -2.56
C CYS A 134 -8.83 10.02 -1.21
N LEU A 135 -7.63 10.58 -1.06
CA LEU A 135 -7.17 11.26 0.16
C LEU A 135 -7.61 12.73 0.21
N SER A 136 -7.56 13.44 -0.93
CA SER A 136 -7.76 14.89 -1.01
C SER A 136 -8.22 15.34 -2.40
N GLU A 137 -8.47 16.63 -2.56
CA GLU A 137 -8.75 17.24 -3.87
C GLU A 137 -7.54 17.14 -4.83
N ASN A 138 -6.30 17.20 -4.30
CA ASN A 138 -5.10 16.99 -5.11
C ASN A 138 -5.05 15.57 -5.66
N HIS A 139 -5.38 14.58 -4.83
CA HIS A 139 -5.47 13.19 -5.28
C HIS A 139 -6.60 12.99 -6.33
N LYS A 140 -7.74 13.66 -6.15
CA LYS A 140 -8.83 13.64 -7.14
C LYS A 140 -8.39 14.22 -8.49
N ARG A 141 -7.62 15.32 -8.50
CA ARG A 141 -7.07 15.88 -9.73
C ARG A 141 -6.10 14.93 -10.41
N LEU A 142 -5.28 14.24 -9.64
CA LEU A 142 -4.37 13.21 -10.17
C LEU A 142 -5.15 12.04 -10.77
N GLU A 143 -6.19 11.55 -10.09
CA GLU A 143 -7.04 10.48 -10.63
C GLU A 143 -7.73 10.89 -11.93
N GLU A 144 -8.19 12.14 -12.06
CA GLU A 144 -8.75 12.65 -13.31
C GLU A 144 -7.70 12.74 -14.43
N TYR A 145 -6.46 13.12 -14.09
CA TYR A 145 -5.35 13.13 -15.05
C TYR A 145 -5.02 11.73 -15.57
N ILE A 146 -4.92 10.76 -14.65
CA ILE A 146 -4.57 9.36 -14.96
C ILE A 146 -5.71 8.67 -15.72
N ASN A 147 -6.95 8.90 -15.29
CA ASN A 147 -8.17 8.27 -15.78
C ASN A 147 -9.22 9.33 -16.09
N PRO A 148 -9.18 9.98 -17.27
CA PRO A 148 -10.14 11.03 -17.64
C PRO A 148 -11.60 10.59 -17.50
N GLY A 149 -12.42 11.43 -16.86
CA GLY A 149 -13.82 11.13 -16.53
C GLY A 149 -14.03 10.41 -15.18
N SER A 150 -12.98 10.23 -14.39
CA SER A 150 -13.06 9.61 -13.05
C SER A 150 -13.53 10.56 -11.95
N ALA A 151 -13.32 11.87 -12.09
CA ALA A 151 -13.53 12.85 -11.02
C ALA A 151 -14.93 12.81 -10.38
N GLN A 152 -15.99 12.53 -11.17
CA GLN A 152 -17.37 12.41 -10.70
C GLN A 152 -17.60 11.17 -9.81
N LYS A 153 -16.75 10.14 -9.91
CA LYS A 153 -16.80 8.90 -9.13
C LYS A 153 -15.96 8.99 -7.87
N VAL A 154 -15.08 9.99 -7.76
CA VAL A 154 -14.19 10.14 -6.61
C VAL A 154 -14.98 10.52 -5.35
N ARG A 155 -14.63 9.82 -4.26
CA ARG A 155 -15.04 10.09 -2.89
C ARG A 155 -13.78 10.37 -2.07
N ILE A 156 -13.66 11.57 -1.52
CA ILE A 156 -12.55 11.91 -0.63
C ILE A 156 -12.91 11.43 0.77
N LEU A 157 -12.37 10.28 1.16
CA LEU A 157 -12.75 9.58 2.41
C LEU A 157 -11.52 9.18 3.25
N GLY A 158 -10.31 9.29 2.71
CA GLY A 158 -9.09 8.77 3.35
C GLY A 158 -8.89 7.28 3.10
N TYR A 159 -7.78 6.74 3.58
CA TYR A 159 -7.43 5.31 3.42
C TYR A 159 -7.63 4.54 4.72
N PRO A 160 -8.37 3.41 4.70
CA PRO A 160 -8.58 2.58 5.89
C PRO A 160 -7.29 2.11 6.55
N ARG A 161 -6.30 1.71 5.75
CA ARG A 161 -5.00 1.21 6.23
C ARG A 161 -4.21 2.23 7.03
N THR A 162 -4.49 3.53 6.84
CA THR A 162 -3.78 4.60 7.55
C THR A 162 -4.40 4.95 8.89
N ASP A 163 -5.57 4.42 9.25
CA ASP A 163 -6.21 4.74 10.52
C ASP A 163 -5.32 4.39 11.72
N VAL A 164 -4.56 3.29 11.63
CA VAL A 164 -3.63 2.86 12.68
C VAL A 164 -2.45 3.83 12.87
N LEU A 165 -2.07 4.58 11.83
CA LEU A 165 -0.98 5.56 11.90
C LEU A 165 -1.32 6.77 12.78
N VAL A 166 -2.60 7.10 12.88
CA VAL A 166 -3.12 8.23 13.67
C VAL A 166 -3.51 7.79 15.07
N GLY A 167 -4.17 6.64 15.19
CA GLY A 167 -4.76 6.17 16.46
C GLY A 167 -3.77 5.52 17.42
N GLY A 168 -2.55 5.15 16.95
CA GLY A 168 -1.54 4.47 17.76
C GLY A 168 -1.92 3.06 18.23
N ASN A 169 -3.04 2.52 17.78
CA ASN A 169 -3.53 1.19 18.14
C ASN A 169 -2.97 0.13 17.19
N TYR A 170 -1.65 0.00 17.15
CA TYR A 170 -0.96 -1.02 16.37
C TYR A 170 -0.81 -2.32 17.16
N ASN A 171 -0.73 -3.45 16.44
CA ASN A 171 -0.53 -4.76 17.01
C ASN A 171 0.68 -5.45 16.36
N LEU A 172 1.77 -5.53 17.10
CA LEU A 172 2.97 -6.25 16.68
C LEU A 172 3.09 -7.57 17.43
N PRO A 173 3.60 -8.64 16.79
CA PRO A 173 3.89 -9.91 17.47
C PRO A 173 4.76 -9.71 18.71
N GLN A 174 4.48 -10.46 19.75
CA GLN A 174 5.16 -10.30 21.06
C GLN A 174 6.68 -10.48 20.95
N GLU A 175 7.13 -11.49 20.20
CA GLU A 175 8.56 -11.76 19.99
C GLU A 175 9.25 -10.59 19.31
N PHE A 176 8.67 -10.07 18.23
CA PHE A 176 9.20 -8.92 17.52
C PHE A 176 9.19 -7.65 18.38
N SER A 177 8.12 -7.43 19.15
CA SER A 177 8.01 -6.31 20.08
C SER A 177 9.09 -6.37 21.16
N ALA A 178 9.38 -7.57 21.70
CA ALA A 178 10.45 -7.77 22.67
C ALA A 178 11.83 -7.50 22.06
N GLU A 179 12.07 -7.94 20.81
CA GLU A 179 13.33 -7.69 20.10
C GLU A 179 13.58 -6.19 19.92
N ILE A 180 12.61 -5.46 19.35
CA ILE A 180 12.78 -4.03 19.07
C ILE A 180 12.77 -3.17 20.33
N SER A 181 12.24 -3.63 21.47
CA SER A 181 12.23 -2.90 22.74
C SER A 181 13.63 -2.68 23.34
N ASN A 182 14.63 -3.43 22.89
CA ASN A 182 16.02 -3.27 23.29
C ASN A 182 16.69 -2.01 22.66
N TYR A 183 16.03 -1.38 21.69
CA TYR A 183 16.55 -0.25 20.95
C TYR A 183 15.79 1.03 21.28
N SER A 184 16.50 2.16 21.23
CA SER A 184 15.95 3.49 21.49
C SER A 184 15.10 4.00 20.34
N LYS A 185 15.44 3.62 19.09
CA LYS A 185 14.74 4.05 17.86
C LYS A 185 14.57 2.89 16.88
N LEU A 186 13.45 2.91 16.21
CA LEU A 186 13.09 1.99 15.13
C LEU A 186 12.98 2.74 13.81
N PHE A 187 13.88 2.46 12.88
CA PHE A 187 13.82 2.93 11.50
C PHE A 187 13.16 1.86 10.62
N VAL A 188 12.31 2.28 9.68
CA VAL A 188 11.75 1.37 8.69
C VAL A 188 12.17 1.83 7.31
N TRP A 189 12.78 0.95 6.54
CA TRP A 189 13.19 1.23 5.17
C TRP A 189 12.39 0.39 4.18
N LEU A 190 11.69 1.08 3.27
CA LEU A 190 10.82 0.49 2.25
C LEU A 190 11.32 0.91 0.86
N PRO A 191 12.32 0.22 0.29
CA PRO A 191 12.78 0.49 -1.06
C PRO A 191 11.72 0.05 -2.09
N THR A 192 11.56 0.84 -3.18
CA THR A 192 10.65 0.45 -4.26
C THR A 192 11.20 -0.72 -5.07
N TYR A 193 10.29 -1.38 -5.77
CA TYR A 193 10.61 -2.52 -6.62
C TYR A 193 11.53 -2.12 -7.77
N ARG A 194 12.63 -2.86 -7.93
CA ARG A 194 13.60 -2.72 -9.01
C ARG A 194 13.67 -4.02 -9.80
N SER A 195 13.55 -3.99 -11.10
CA SER A 195 13.58 -5.18 -11.95
C SER A 195 14.30 -4.94 -13.25
N HIS A 196 14.93 -6.02 -13.76
CA HIS A 196 15.52 -6.07 -15.09
C HIS A 196 14.48 -5.94 -16.21
N LYS A 197 14.97 -5.56 -17.39
CA LYS A 197 14.29 -5.33 -18.67
C LYS A 197 12.98 -6.10 -18.88
N GLY A 198 11.92 -5.37 -19.21
CA GLY A 198 10.70 -5.93 -19.81
C GLY A 198 9.48 -6.06 -18.91
N VAL A 199 9.54 -5.65 -17.64
CA VAL A 199 8.36 -5.60 -16.77
C VAL A 199 7.80 -4.18 -16.76
N ALA A 200 6.59 -3.99 -17.29
CA ALA A 200 5.92 -2.70 -17.44
C ALA A 200 5.68 -1.93 -16.13
N HIS A 201 6.12 -2.46 -15.00
CA HIS A 201 5.90 -1.92 -13.66
C HIS A 201 7.18 -1.74 -12.84
N ALA A 202 8.37 -1.93 -13.44
CA ALA A 202 9.64 -1.69 -12.77
C ALA A 202 9.96 -0.20 -12.71
N ASP A 203 10.41 0.28 -11.55
CA ASP A 203 10.72 1.69 -11.33
C ASP A 203 12.11 2.09 -11.82
N CYS A 204 13.02 1.13 -12.03
CA CYS A 204 14.31 1.32 -12.70
C CYS A 204 14.81 0.00 -13.34
N GLY A 205 15.68 0.12 -14.33
CA GLY A 205 16.21 -1.00 -15.10
C GLY A 205 17.42 -1.72 -14.47
N GLN A 206 17.71 -1.50 -13.18
CA GLN A 206 18.85 -2.10 -12.48
C GLN A 206 18.36 -2.81 -11.20
N ASP A 207 18.83 -4.06 -10.99
CA ASP A 207 18.58 -4.82 -9.74
C ASP A 207 19.52 -4.36 -8.60
N ARG A 208 19.95 -3.10 -8.61
CA ARG A 208 20.96 -2.56 -7.70
C ARG A 208 20.38 -1.54 -6.76
N TYR A 209 20.69 -1.68 -5.49
CA TYR A 209 20.39 -0.74 -4.42
C TYR A 209 21.73 -0.27 -3.85
N ASP A 210 22.22 0.90 -4.26
CA ASP A 210 23.56 1.38 -3.89
C ASP A 210 23.73 1.57 -2.39
N LEU A 211 22.67 2.04 -1.72
CA LEU A 211 22.67 2.20 -0.25
C LEU A 211 22.55 0.87 0.51
N LEU A 212 22.21 -0.25 -0.17
CA LEU A 212 22.17 -1.59 0.42
C LEU A 212 23.39 -2.43 0.04
N SER A 213 24.44 -1.82 -0.56
CA SER A 213 25.71 -2.51 -0.77
C SER A 213 26.34 -2.91 0.57
N PRO A 214 27.18 -3.93 0.62
CA PRO A 214 27.85 -4.35 1.86
C PRO A 214 28.60 -3.20 2.55
N GLU A 215 29.29 -2.36 1.77
CA GLU A 215 30.03 -1.20 2.26
C GLU A 215 29.11 -0.14 2.86
N SER A 216 28.03 0.20 2.17
CA SER A 216 27.02 1.15 2.66
C SER A 216 26.36 0.65 3.95
N LEU A 217 26.00 -0.64 3.99
CA LEU A 217 25.37 -1.26 5.16
C LEU A 217 26.29 -1.28 6.38
N GLN A 218 27.61 -1.39 6.23
CA GLN A 218 28.54 -1.28 7.36
C GLN A 218 28.50 0.13 7.99
N ILE A 219 28.51 1.19 7.16
CA ILE A 219 28.40 2.58 7.62
C ILE A 219 27.06 2.80 8.34
N ILE A 220 25.96 2.37 7.74
CA ILE A 220 24.61 2.49 8.31
C ILE A 220 24.51 1.73 9.64
N ASN A 221 25.00 0.48 9.68
CA ASN A 221 24.96 -0.33 10.89
C ASN A 221 25.79 0.28 12.04
N ALA A 222 26.92 0.89 11.72
CA ALA A 222 27.73 1.59 12.71
C ALA A 222 26.98 2.78 13.32
N ALA A 223 26.28 3.59 12.51
CA ALA A 223 25.45 4.70 12.99
C ALA A 223 24.26 4.23 13.85
N LEU A 224 23.59 3.15 13.43
CA LEU A 224 22.51 2.52 14.20
C LEU A 224 23.02 2.00 15.56
N ALA A 225 24.16 1.32 15.57
CA ALA A 225 24.75 0.79 16.81
C ALA A 225 25.17 1.92 17.75
N ALA A 226 25.81 2.98 17.23
CA ALA A 226 26.23 4.14 18.02
C ALA A 226 25.05 4.88 18.69
N SER A 227 23.88 4.84 18.09
CA SER A 227 22.64 5.47 18.59
C SER A 227 21.67 4.50 19.28
N ASN A 228 22.10 3.27 19.56
CA ASN A 228 21.24 2.19 20.09
C ASN A 228 19.92 2.08 19.30
N SER A 229 20.00 2.06 18.00
CA SER A 229 18.86 2.05 17.08
C SER A 229 18.85 0.78 16.25
N VAL A 230 17.67 0.41 15.71
CA VAL A 230 17.50 -0.73 14.80
C VAL A 230 16.78 -0.27 13.53
N MET A 231 17.11 -0.90 12.41
CA MET A 231 16.47 -0.66 11.12
C MET A 231 15.84 -1.94 10.59
N VAL A 232 14.58 -1.86 10.21
CA VAL A 232 13.87 -2.91 9.47
C VAL A 232 13.83 -2.53 8.00
N VAL A 233 14.47 -3.33 7.16
CA VAL A 233 14.40 -3.22 5.70
C VAL A 233 13.38 -4.24 5.20
N LYS A 234 12.26 -3.77 4.64
CA LYS A 234 11.26 -4.64 4.02
C LYS A 234 11.19 -4.38 2.52
N PHE A 235 11.53 -5.39 1.76
CA PHE A 235 11.45 -5.33 0.30
C PHE A 235 10.01 -5.42 -0.22
N HIS A 236 9.81 -4.85 -1.41
CA HIS A 236 8.53 -4.94 -2.10
C HIS A 236 8.16 -6.41 -2.38
N PRO A 237 6.86 -6.81 -2.31
CA PRO A 237 6.42 -8.19 -2.54
C PRO A 237 6.87 -8.82 -3.86
N ALA A 238 7.07 -8.01 -4.90
CA ALA A 238 7.56 -8.48 -6.19
C ALA A 238 9.07 -8.71 -6.23
N GLN A 239 9.83 -8.28 -5.21
CA GLN A 239 11.29 -8.39 -5.17
C GLN A 239 11.72 -9.76 -4.66
N GLN A 240 12.57 -10.46 -5.42
CA GLN A 240 13.14 -11.75 -5.01
C GLN A 240 14.43 -11.52 -4.21
N LEU A 241 14.40 -11.78 -2.90
CA LEU A 241 15.57 -11.61 -2.02
C LEU A 241 16.77 -12.47 -2.43
N SER A 242 16.53 -13.66 -3.03
CA SER A 242 17.61 -14.54 -3.51
C SER A 242 18.49 -13.90 -4.58
N LYS A 243 18.04 -12.80 -5.18
CA LYS A 243 18.80 -12.02 -6.18
C LYS A 243 19.50 -10.80 -5.58
N ILE A 244 19.26 -10.51 -4.30
CA ILE A 244 19.84 -9.36 -3.62
C ILE A 244 20.75 -9.89 -2.52
N ASN A 245 22.04 -9.58 -2.62
CA ASN A 245 23.00 -9.93 -1.58
C ASN A 245 22.98 -8.89 -0.47
N VAL A 246 21.92 -8.93 0.37
CA VAL A 246 21.83 -8.06 1.55
C VAL A 246 22.35 -8.81 2.76
N GLN A 247 23.44 -8.31 3.32
CA GLN A 247 24.03 -8.88 4.53
C GLN A 247 23.15 -8.57 5.76
N ARG A 248 22.84 -9.58 6.56
CA ARG A 248 22.26 -9.36 7.88
C ARG A 248 23.32 -8.83 8.84
N LEU A 249 23.03 -7.75 9.54
CA LEU A 249 23.91 -7.09 10.48
C LEU A 249 23.22 -6.97 11.84
N SER A 250 23.96 -6.60 12.87
CA SER A 250 23.45 -6.56 14.26
C SER A 250 22.23 -5.64 14.44
N ASN A 251 22.22 -4.51 13.75
CA ASN A 251 21.17 -3.50 13.87
C ASN A 251 20.35 -3.31 12.59
N VAL A 252 20.49 -4.22 11.60
CA VAL A 252 19.72 -4.20 10.35
C VAL A 252 19.00 -5.53 10.17
N LEU A 253 17.68 -5.51 10.31
CA LEU A 253 16.78 -6.65 10.12
C LEU A 253 16.20 -6.59 8.71
N VAL A 254 16.38 -7.64 7.92
CA VAL A 254 15.97 -7.67 6.51
C VAL A 254 14.86 -8.69 6.30
N PHE A 255 13.77 -8.25 5.69
CA PHE A 255 12.61 -9.09 5.39
C PHE A 255 12.22 -9.06 3.91
N GLY A 256 12.04 -10.24 3.33
CA GLY A 256 11.19 -10.43 2.17
C GLY A 256 9.72 -10.48 2.56
N ASP A 257 8.82 -10.44 1.58
CA ASP A 257 7.39 -10.42 1.84
C ASP A 257 6.89 -11.69 2.56
N GLY A 258 7.39 -12.86 2.14
CA GLY A 258 7.05 -14.15 2.77
C GLY A 258 7.54 -14.25 4.22
N GLU A 259 8.77 -13.82 4.51
CA GLU A 259 9.34 -13.84 5.87
C GLU A 259 8.59 -12.85 6.77
N PHE A 260 8.28 -11.66 6.27
CA PHE A 260 7.54 -10.63 6.97
C PHE A 260 6.13 -11.11 7.38
N THR A 261 5.44 -11.74 6.44
CA THR A 261 4.12 -12.32 6.67
C THR A 261 4.18 -13.52 7.62
N ALA A 262 5.17 -14.39 7.47
CA ALA A 262 5.37 -15.56 8.35
C ALA A 262 5.69 -15.14 9.80
N ALA A 263 6.35 -14.01 10.00
CA ALA A 263 6.58 -13.41 11.31
C ALA A 263 5.32 -12.74 11.90
N GLY A 264 4.18 -12.79 11.21
CA GLY A 264 2.92 -12.18 11.65
C GLY A 264 2.92 -10.64 11.62
N LEU A 265 3.89 -10.03 10.94
CA LEU A 265 4.03 -8.58 10.85
C LEU A 265 3.04 -8.00 9.84
N ARG A 266 2.48 -6.84 10.17
CA ARG A 266 1.69 -6.01 9.25
C ARG A 266 2.41 -4.68 9.05
N LEU A 267 2.49 -4.24 7.79
CA LEU A 267 3.29 -3.08 7.41
C LEU A 267 2.86 -1.80 8.15
N TYR A 268 1.56 -1.54 8.22
CA TYR A 268 1.06 -0.30 8.84
C TYR A 268 1.16 -0.30 10.35
N ASP A 269 1.12 -1.47 11.01
CA ASP A 269 1.43 -1.60 12.44
C ASP A 269 2.90 -1.30 12.72
N LEU A 270 3.80 -1.80 11.86
CA LEU A 270 5.23 -1.51 11.94
C LEU A 270 5.52 -0.01 11.73
N LEU A 271 4.90 0.60 10.71
CA LEU A 271 5.02 2.03 10.44
C LEU A 271 4.51 2.90 11.59
N ALA A 272 3.37 2.54 12.20
CA ALA A 272 2.83 3.24 13.35
C ALA A 272 3.82 3.24 14.54
N LYS A 273 4.51 2.11 14.75
CA LYS A 273 5.53 1.96 15.81
C LYS A 273 6.84 2.66 15.47
N SER A 274 7.23 2.75 14.19
CA SER A 274 8.54 3.30 13.80
C SER A 274 8.74 4.76 14.25
N ASP A 275 10.01 5.15 14.41
CA ASP A 275 10.42 6.53 14.71
C ASP A 275 10.75 7.33 13.45
N ALA A 276 11.13 6.65 12.36
CA ALA A 276 11.40 7.28 11.07
C ALA A 276 11.16 6.30 9.91
N LEU A 277 10.85 6.85 8.73
CA LEU A 277 10.75 6.12 7.47
C LEU A 277 11.92 6.46 6.55
N ILE A 278 12.53 5.45 5.94
CA ILE A 278 13.40 5.61 4.78
C ILE A 278 12.67 5.00 3.59
N THR A 279 12.56 5.73 2.51
CA THR A 279 11.93 5.26 1.27
C THR A 279 12.53 6.02 0.08
N ASP A 280 12.00 5.77 -1.10
CA ASP A 280 12.34 6.52 -2.31
C ASP A 280 11.06 7.20 -2.87
N PHE A 281 10.74 7.02 -4.14
CA PHE A 281 9.52 7.56 -4.77
C PHE A 281 8.27 6.70 -4.52
N SER A 282 8.22 5.98 -3.40
CA SER A 282 7.09 5.13 -3.03
C SER A 282 5.90 5.95 -2.51
N SER A 283 4.69 5.52 -2.84
CA SER A 283 3.45 6.12 -2.31
C SER A 283 3.32 6.05 -0.78
N VAL A 284 4.10 5.21 -0.12
CA VAL A 284 4.04 5.02 1.34
C VAL A 284 4.40 6.29 2.11
N PHE A 285 5.25 7.18 1.54
CA PHE A 285 5.56 8.45 2.21
C PHE A 285 4.31 9.29 2.45
N ALA A 286 3.39 9.33 1.47
CA ALA A 286 2.15 10.07 1.61
C ALA A 286 1.32 9.56 2.79
N ASP A 287 1.22 8.26 2.96
CA ASP A 287 0.54 7.66 4.12
C ASP A 287 1.28 7.97 5.43
N TYR A 288 2.61 7.89 5.43
CA TYR A 288 3.44 8.13 6.62
C TYR A 288 3.43 9.58 7.11
N LEU A 289 3.06 10.55 6.27
CA LEU A 289 2.83 11.94 6.71
C LEU A 289 1.82 12.03 7.86
N LEU A 290 0.93 11.04 8.01
CA LEU A 290 -0.03 10.98 9.12
C LEU A 290 0.62 10.63 10.46
N CYS A 291 1.80 9.99 10.46
CA CYS A 291 2.58 9.76 11.68
C CYS A 291 3.26 11.02 12.20
N ASP A 292 3.46 12.02 11.34
CA ASP A 292 4.23 13.25 11.63
C ASP A 292 5.64 12.98 12.16
N LYS A 293 6.31 11.99 11.61
CA LYS A 293 7.64 11.53 11.99
C LYS A 293 8.65 11.75 10.86
N PRO A 294 9.97 11.84 11.14
CA PRO A 294 10.99 12.06 10.13
C PRO A 294 10.96 11.08 8.96
N ILE A 295 11.25 11.59 7.77
CA ILE A 295 11.33 10.80 6.53
C ILE A 295 12.67 11.10 5.86
N ALA A 296 13.37 10.07 5.40
CA ALA A 296 14.46 10.19 4.45
C ALA A 296 14.07 9.58 3.09
N PHE A 297 14.46 10.25 2.03
CA PHE A 297 14.20 9.83 0.66
C PHE A 297 15.53 9.44 -0.01
N ASP A 298 15.65 8.17 -0.38
CA ASP A 298 16.75 7.66 -1.19
C ASP A 298 16.60 8.19 -2.62
N ILE A 299 17.44 9.15 -2.97
CA ILE A 299 17.53 9.75 -4.30
C ILE A 299 18.79 9.35 -5.06
N SER A 300 19.53 8.36 -4.58
CA SER A 300 20.79 7.91 -5.17
C SER A 300 20.70 7.49 -6.63
N ASP A 301 19.50 7.17 -7.11
CA ASP A 301 19.23 6.76 -8.49
C ASP A 301 18.18 7.64 -9.19
N ILE A 302 18.04 8.91 -8.79
CA ILE A 302 17.02 9.83 -9.32
C ILE A 302 17.15 10.03 -10.83
N ASP A 303 18.36 10.14 -11.34
CA ASP A 303 18.61 10.34 -12.79
C ASP A 303 18.16 9.13 -13.61
N VAL A 304 18.35 7.92 -13.09
CA VAL A 304 17.87 6.68 -13.73
C VAL A 304 16.33 6.62 -13.70
N LYS A 305 15.70 7.16 -12.67
CA LYS A 305 14.22 7.18 -12.56
C LYS A 305 13.60 8.29 -13.40
N SER A 306 14.26 9.44 -13.57
CA SER A 306 13.79 10.52 -14.44
C SER A 306 13.81 10.12 -15.91
N ASP A 307 14.80 9.34 -16.33
CA ASP A 307 14.93 8.78 -17.69
C ASP A 307 14.24 7.42 -17.83
N GLY A 308 13.65 6.92 -16.77
CA GLY A 308 13.07 5.59 -16.67
C GLY A 308 11.72 5.45 -17.37
N LEU A 309 11.19 4.22 -17.34
CA LEU A 309 9.95 3.79 -18.01
C LEU A 309 8.68 4.57 -17.58
N ARG A 310 8.76 5.36 -16.52
CA ARG A 310 7.67 6.19 -15.98
C ARG A 310 8.24 7.51 -15.50
N GLY A 311 7.86 8.59 -16.14
CA GLY A 311 8.09 9.93 -15.62
C GLY A 311 7.30 10.23 -14.34
N PHE A 312 7.33 11.48 -13.96
CA PHE A 312 6.53 12.02 -12.88
C PHE A 312 5.41 12.92 -13.46
N VAL A 313 4.32 13.05 -12.75
CA VAL A 313 3.21 13.98 -13.10
C VAL A 313 3.51 15.42 -12.69
N VAL A 314 4.67 15.66 -12.12
CA VAL A 314 5.21 16.96 -11.69
C VAL A 314 6.61 17.16 -12.28
N ASP A 315 6.99 18.41 -12.56
CA ASP A 315 8.27 18.72 -13.19
C ASP A 315 9.46 18.41 -12.26
N ASP A 316 9.34 18.71 -10.97
CA ASP A 316 10.36 18.43 -9.96
C ASP A 316 9.72 17.69 -8.78
N PRO A 317 9.85 16.35 -8.73
CA PRO A 317 9.27 15.55 -7.65
C PRO A 317 9.90 15.81 -6.28
N LEU A 318 11.15 16.29 -6.20
CA LEU A 318 11.84 16.53 -4.93
C LEU A 318 11.17 17.63 -4.10
N GLN A 319 10.53 18.61 -4.74
CA GLN A 319 9.78 19.66 -4.04
C GLN A 319 8.60 19.13 -3.23
N TYR A 320 8.13 17.92 -3.57
CA TYR A 320 6.98 17.27 -2.93
C TYR A 320 7.39 16.15 -1.95
N MET A 321 8.71 16.01 -1.71
CA MET A 321 9.28 14.99 -0.83
C MET A 321 9.79 15.66 0.46
N PRO A 322 8.93 15.81 1.50
CA PRO A 322 9.22 16.63 2.67
C PRO A 322 10.05 15.89 3.71
N GLY A 323 11.32 15.66 3.43
CA GLY A 323 12.27 14.95 4.27
C GLY A 323 13.70 15.10 3.81
N ALA A 324 14.63 14.44 4.47
CA ALA A 324 16.03 14.42 4.07
C ALA A 324 16.20 13.70 2.73
N HIS A 325 16.90 14.32 1.78
CA HIS A 325 17.25 13.72 0.50
C HIS A 325 18.63 13.07 0.65
N ILE A 326 18.69 11.75 0.46
CA ILE A 326 19.88 10.93 0.74
C ILE A 326 20.41 10.36 -0.57
N SER A 327 21.67 10.66 -0.86
CA SER A 327 22.37 10.18 -2.06
C SER A 327 23.43 9.12 -1.76
N ASN A 328 23.86 8.99 -0.49
CA ASN A 328 24.92 8.07 -0.07
C ASN A 328 24.76 7.62 1.38
N ALA A 329 25.54 6.62 1.79
CA ALA A 329 25.45 6.01 3.11
C ALA A 329 25.86 6.96 4.25
N ALA A 330 26.75 7.92 4.01
CA ALA A 330 27.15 8.90 5.03
C ALA A 330 26.00 9.84 5.37
N GLU A 331 25.28 10.35 4.37
CA GLU A 331 24.09 11.18 4.57
C GLU A 331 22.96 10.42 5.29
N LEU A 332 22.81 9.11 5.02
CA LEU A 332 21.85 8.28 5.76
C LEU A 332 22.30 8.08 7.22
N ALA A 333 23.59 7.91 7.47
CA ALA A 333 24.13 7.82 8.84
C ALA A 333 23.93 9.13 9.63
N ASP A 334 24.08 10.27 8.96
CA ASP A 334 23.81 11.59 9.54
C ASP A 334 22.32 11.75 9.88
N PHE A 335 21.42 11.33 8.99
CA PHE A 335 19.98 11.31 9.25
C PHE A 335 19.62 10.43 10.45
N ILE A 336 20.18 9.21 10.54
CA ILE A 336 19.97 8.30 11.68
C ILE A 336 20.40 8.99 12.98
N SER A 337 21.58 9.60 12.98
CA SER A 337 22.12 10.30 14.14
C SER A 337 21.28 11.51 14.56
N ALA A 338 20.78 12.28 13.58
CA ALA A 338 19.89 13.41 13.82
C ALA A 338 18.57 12.98 14.47
N VAL A 339 17.91 11.94 13.91
CA VAL A 339 16.66 11.39 14.46
C VAL A 339 16.88 10.84 15.86
N ALA A 340 17.97 10.12 16.10
CA ALA A 340 18.31 9.59 17.41
C ALA A 340 18.51 10.71 18.46
N ALA A 341 19.06 11.85 18.04
CA ALA A 341 19.22 13.06 18.87
C ALA A 341 17.93 13.90 19.00
N GLY A 342 16.80 13.46 18.41
CA GLY A 342 15.52 14.19 18.44
C GLY A 342 15.48 15.42 17.53
N LYS A 343 16.38 15.53 16.54
CA LYS A 343 16.38 16.60 15.54
C LYS A 343 15.49 16.26 14.38
N ASP A 344 14.72 17.23 13.90
CA ASP A 344 13.80 17.10 12.78
C ASP A 344 13.61 18.43 12.06
N ASP A 345 14.43 18.67 11.06
CA ASP A 345 14.46 19.93 10.31
C ASP A 345 13.31 20.02 9.26
N TYR A 346 12.58 18.93 9.03
CA TYR A 346 11.54 18.86 7.97
C TYR A 346 10.10 18.83 8.51
N ALA A 347 9.88 19.02 9.80
CA ALA A 347 8.55 18.95 10.42
C ALA A 347 7.56 19.94 9.78
N ALA A 348 7.97 21.18 9.49
CA ALA A 348 7.13 22.18 8.85
C ALA A 348 6.75 21.77 7.41
N ALA A 349 7.71 21.30 6.61
CA ALA A 349 7.49 20.86 5.25
C ALA A 349 6.53 19.64 5.21
N ARG A 350 6.69 18.70 6.17
CA ARG A 350 5.77 17.57 6.30
C ARG A 350 4.36 17.99 6.67
N ALA A 351 4.22 18.95 7.58
CA ALA A 351 2.90 19.47 7.97
C ALA A 351 2.18 20.13 6.79
N GLU A 352 2.89 20.88 5.95
CA GLU A 352 2.35 21.48 4.74
C GLU A 352 1.91 20.41 3.73
N GLN A 353 2.78 19.44 3.44
CA GLN A 353 2.49 18.38 2.50
C GLN A 353 1.36 17.46 3.00
N ARG A 354 1.31 17.19 4.31
CA ARG A 354 0.19 16.46 4.92
C ARG A 354 -1.14 17.17 4.70
N LYS A 355 -1.19 18.49 4.89
CA LYS A 355 -2.38 19.31 4.64
C LYS A 355 -2.80 19.28 3.17
N ALA A 356 -1.84 19.24 2.24
CA ALA A 356 -2.11 19.16 0.81
C ALA A 356 -2.64 17.80 0.37
N LEU A 357 -2.11 16.71 0.96
CA LEU A 357 -2.43 15.34 0.55
C LEU A 357 -3.57 14.69 1.34
N HIS A 358 -3.87 15.14 2.55
CA HIS A 358 -4.88 14.52 3.41
C HIS A 358 -5.97 15.52 3.81
N LYS A 359 -7.21 15.26 3.38
CA LYS A 359 -8.39 15.99 3.87
C LYS A 359 -8.72 15.61 5.33
N TYR A 360 -8.47 14.36 5.68
CA TYR A 360 -8.77 13.79 6.99
C TYR A 360 -7.51 13.22 7.62
N THR A 361 -7.28 13.58 8.89
CA THR A 361 -6.14 13.16 9.69
C THR A 361 -6.59 12.61 11.05
N ASP A 362 -7.79 12.05 11.11
CA ASP A 362 -8.52 11.71 12.34
C ASP A 362 -8.55 10.20 12.63
N GLY A 363 -7.91 9.36 11.80
CA GLY A 363 -7.89 7.90 11.97
C GLY A 363 -9.27 7.23 11.85
N ASN A 364 -10.21 7.85 11.13
CA ASN A 364 -11.58 7.36 11.00
C ASN A 364 -11.99 7.03 9.55
N SER A 365 -11.04 6.78 8.66
CA SER A 365 -11.32 6.50 7.25
C SER A 365 -12.15 5.24 7.06
N THR A 366 -11.87 4.20 7.84
CA THR A 366 -12.64 2.94 7.85
C THR A 366 -14.12 3.20 8.12
N ARG A 367 -14.46 3.88 9.22
CA ARG A 367 -15.84 4.18 9.58
C ARG A 367 -16.50 5.08 8.53
N ARG A 368 -15.79 6.10 8.08
CA ARG A 368 -16.28 7.07 7.08
C ARG A 368 -16.64 6.38 5.76
N ILE A 369 -15.84 5.43 5.28
CA ILE A 369 -16.11 4.66 4.08
C ILE A 369 -17.34 3.77 4.30
N LEU A 370 -17.37 3.01 5.38
CA LEU A 370 -18.49 2.08 5.65
C LEU A 370 -19.83 2.83 5.81
N SER A 371 -19.83 3.96 6.49
CA SER A 371 -21.02 4.82 6.62
C SER A 371 -21.42 5.46 5.28
N CYS A 372 -20.46 6.00 4.52
CA CYS A 372 -20.72 6.59 3.20
C CYS A 372 -21.43 5.63 2.23
N PHE A 373 -21.13 4.34 2.33
CA PHE A 373 -21.76 3.31 1.48
C PHE A 373 -22.95 2.58 2.17
N GLY A 374 -23.33 2.99 3.39
CA GLY A 374 -24.50 2.46 4.11
C GLY A 374 -24.31 1.02 4.61
N LEU A 375 -23.09 0.65 5.01
CA LEU A 375 -22.81 -0.63 5.66
C LEU A 375 -22.93 -0.52 7.18
N ILE A 376 -22.77 0.67 7.72
CA ILE A 376 -22.99 1.04 9.12
C ILE A 376 -23.72 2.38 9.19
N ASP A 377 -24.23 2.73 10.34
CA ASP A 377 -24.90 4.01 10.65
C ASP A 377 -23.87 5.14 10.82
#